data_7a93e3fcf88c4d233cc75a7491f456a4
#
_entry.id   7a93e3fcf88c4d233cc75a7491f456a4
#
_cell.length_a   1.000
_cell.length_b   1.000
_cell.length_c   1.000
_cell.angle_alpha   90.00
_cell.angle_beta   90.00
_cell.angle_gamma   90.00
#
_symmetry.space_group_name_H-M   'P 1'
#
loop_
_entity.id
_entity.type
_entity.pdbx_description
1 polymer ?
#
loop_
_entity_poly.entity_id
_entity_poly.type
_entity_poly.pdbx_seq_one_letter_code
_entity_poly.pdbx_strand_id
1 'polypeptide(L)'
;VKRLCLYEWATAGGLDGPDGRRVTRDLSLAEAIRQEGLAMLSALACEAATSSQLSTRVLIGDVVPFEPPAGVDVVRVPSGKEPAALVAAAQASDWLIIVAPETAGILENRLRRVADTGCRVAGPTAAFAALAADKQATATALASGGVPVPAGRLLAAGERPPDAFARPLVRKHRFSAGCDGLTILHDKTCTAELAEHDERLEAYVKGTPVSVSVLCGPSGLWPLPAVLQEFSPGASPRYLGGRLPVPRDIASRGQRLATRAIQAAVRAVANRETGGASAAAGWVGVDMILGAREDGRGDRVLEINPRITTSLVGLRQCSRQNLVEAILTAAAGGVPGLLFDEYPPDASLVFSAALLC
;
A
#
# COMPACT_ATOMS: atom_id res chain seq x y z
N VAL A 1 -13.23 19.16 -17.73
CA VAL A 1 -13.32 17.82 -17.14
C VAL A 1 -12.00 17.12 -17.41
N LYS A 2 -11.34 16.57 -16.35
CA LYS A 2 -10.07 15.85 -16.47
C LYS A 2 -10.34 14.38 -16.73
N ARG A 3 -9.61 13.78 -17.68
CA ARG A 3 -9.70 12.35 -17.97
C ARG A 3 -8.85 11.57 -16.95
N LEU A 4 -9.50 10.75 -16.12
CA LEU A 4 -8.86 9.89 -15.11
C LEU A 4 -8.91 8.43 -15.54
N CYS A 5 -7.78 7.74 -15.50
CA CYS A 5 -7.74 6.30 -15.57
C CYS A 5 -7.45 5.71 -14.18
N LEU A 6 -8.27 4.76 -13.76
CA LEU A 6 -8.05 3.93 -12.59
C LEU A 6 -7.57 2.56 -13.05
N TYR A 7 -6.44 2.15 -12.55
CA TYR A 7 -5.83 0.87 -12.85
C TYR A 7 -5.50 0.15 -11.54
N GLU A 8 -6.02 -1.06 -11.41
CA GLU A 8 -5.62 -2.01 -10.39
C GLU A 8 -5.11 -3.29 -11.09
N TRP A 9 -3.91 -3.71 -10.73
CA TRP A 9 -3.13 -4.70 -11.45
C TRP A 9 -3.82 -6.06 -11.55
N ALA A 10 -4.33 -6.60 -10.45
CA ALA A 10 -4.92 -7.94 -10.42
C ALA A 10 -6.24 -8.00 -11.20
N THR A 11 -7.06 -6.97 -11.09
CA THR A 11 -8.36 -6.85 -11.78
C THR A 11 -8.20 -6.50 -13.26
N ALA A 12 -7.11 -5.83 -13.64
CA ALA A 12 -6.82 -5.53 -15.05
C ALA A 12 -6.20 -6.71 -15.81
N GLY A 13 -6.06 -7.89 -15.19
CA GLY A 13 -5.50 -9.09 -15.83
C GLY A 13 -4.00 -9.28 -15.58
N GLY A 14 -3.40 -8.56 -14.63
CA GLY A 14 -1.99 -8.69 -14.29
C GLY A 14 -1.61 -10.04 -13.66
N LEU A 15 -2.59 -10.76 -13.10
CA LEU A 15 -2.39 -12.14 -12.63
C LEU A 15 -2.19 -13.13 -13.77
N ASP A 16 -2.66 -12.80 -14.97
CA ASP A 16 -2.42 -13.58 -16.19
C ASP A 16 -1.20 -12.98 -16.87
N GLY A 17 -0.03 -13.61 -16.73
CA GLY A 17 1.21 -13.12 -17.33
C GLY A 17 1.11 -12.96 -18.86
N PRO A 18 2.09 -12.31 -19.51
CA PRO A 18 2.04 -11.95 -20.94
C PRO A 18 1.85 -13.13 -21.89
N ASP A 19 2.13 -14.36 -21.45
CA ASP A 19 1.93 -15.58 -22.22
C ASP A 19 0.73 -16.40 -21.75
N GLY A 20 -0.24 -15.79 -21.02
CA GLY A 20 -1.35 -16.48 -20.38
C GLY A 20 -0.92 -17.37 -19.21
N ARG A 21 0.32 -17.25 -18.75
CA ARG A 21 0.84 -17.95 -17.56
C ARG A 21 0.49 -17.15 -16.33
N ARG A 22 -0.16 -17.79 -15.37
CA ARG A 22 -0.49 -17.14 -14.09
C ARG A 22 0.75 -16.81 -13.29
N VAL A 23 0.76 -15.64 -12.67
CA VAL A 23 1.86 -15.17 -11.79
C VAL A 23 1.95 -16.04 -10.53
N THR A 24 0.85 -16.60 -10.07
CA THR A 24 0.83 -17.62 -9.00
C THR A 24 0.08 -18.86 -9.44
N ARG A 25 0.56 -20.03 -9.01
CA ARG A 25 -0.12 -21.33 -9.22
C ARG A 25 -1.20 -21.59 -8.16
N ASP A 26 -1.14 -20.89 -7.03
CA ASP A 26 -2.15 -20.98 -5.99
C ASP A 26 -3.38 -20.16 -6.40
N LEU A 27 -4.46 -20.86 -6.73
CA LEU A 27 -5.72 -20.26 -7.16
C LEU A 27 -6.42 -19.50 -6.04
N SER A 28 -6.29 -19.95 -4.80
CA SER A 28 -6.92 -19.31 -3.65
C SER A 28 -6.23 -17.98 -3.33
N LEU A 29 -4.91 -17.94 -3.44
CA LEU A 29 -4.12 -16.72 -3.29
C LEU A 29 -4.42 -15.72 -4.43
N ALA A 30 -4.49 -16.20 -5.67
CA ALA A 30 -4.83 -15.36 -6.82
C ALA A 30 -6.21 -14.72 -6.66
N GLU A 31 -7.20 -15.48 -6.17
CA GLU A 31 -8.54 -14.98 -5.94
C GLU A 31 -8.58 -13.97 -4.79
N ALA A 32 -7.89 -14.22 -3.68
CA ALA A 32 -7.80 -13.28 -2.57
C ALA A 32 -7.18 -11.94 -3.00
N ILE A 33 -6.09 -11.97 -3.79
CA ILE A 33 -5.46 -10.77 -4.34
C ILE A 33 -6.43 -10.02 -5.27
N ARG A 34 -7.19 -10.74 -6.09
CA ARG A 34 -8.17 -10.12 -6.99
C ARG A 34 -9.32 -9.47 -6.22
N GLN A 35 -9.83 -10.12 -5.19
CA GLN A 35 -10.91 -9.57 -4.35
C GLN A 35 -10.47 -8.31 -3.62
N GLU A 36 -9.27 -8.31 -3.05
CA GLU A 36 -8.70 -7.12 -2.41
C GLU A 36 -8.52 -5.97 -3.43
N GLY A 37 -7.97 -6.28 -4.60
CA GLY A 37 -7.81 -5.32 -5.69
C GLY A 37 -9.15 -4.76 -6.18
N LEU A 38 -10.15 -5.61 -6.33
CA LEU A 38 -11.50 -5.22 -6.75
C LEU A 38 -12.17 -4.30 -5.73
N ALA A 39 -11.99 -4.56 -4.44
CA ALA A 39 -12.50 -3.71 -3.37
C ALA A 39 -11.90 -2.28 -3.45
N MET A 40 -10.59 -2.17 -3.62
CA MET A 40 -9.92 -0.88 -3.77
C MET A 40 -10.33 -0.16 -5.06
N LEU A 41 -10.40 -0.88 -6.19
CA LEU A 41 -10.82 -0.30 -7.47
C LEU A 41 -12.27 0.19 -7.44
N SER A 42 -13.19 -0.61 -6.86
CA SER A 42 -14.60 -0.22 -6.71
C SER A 42 -14.75 1.01 -5.82
N ALA A 43 -13.98 1.08 -4.72
CA ALA A 43 -13.97 2.25 -3.86
C ALA A 43 -13.50 3.51 -4.61
N LEU A 44 -12.40 3.41 -5.37
CA LEU A 44 -11.91 4.51 -6.21
C LEU A 44 -12.91 4.90 -7.29
N ALA A 45 -13.52 3.94 -7.96
CA ALA A 45 -14.50 4.20 -9.02
C ALA A 45 -15.76 4.89 -8.48
N CYS A 46 -16.26 4.45 -7.33
CA CYS A 46 -17.40 5.11 -6.65
C CYS A 46 -17.06 6.55 -6.26
N GLU A 47 -15.87 6.80 -5.71
CA GLU A 47 -15.43 8.17 -5.38
C GLU A 47 -15.33 9.03 -6.64
N ALA A 48 -14.67 8.53 -7.69
CA ALA A 48 -14.51 9.24 -8.94
C ALA A 48 -15.85 9.57 -9.63
N ALA A 49 -16.83 8.65 -9.55
CA ALA A 49 -18.16 8.82 -10.13
C ALA A 49 -18.94 10.00 -9.52
N THR A 50 -18.68 10.39 -8.28
CA THR A 50 -19.35 11.52 -7.63
C THR A 50 -18.75 12.87 -8.02
N SER A 51 -17.63 12.90 -8.76
CA SER A 51 -16.96 14.12 -9.19
C SER A 51 -17.47 14.60 -10.54
N SER A 52 -18.00 15.83 -10.60
CA SER A 52 -18.34 16.48 -11.86
C SER A 52 -17.10 16.99 -12.64
N GLN A 53 -15.91 16.94 -12.04
CA GLN A 53 -14.66 17.39 -12.62
C GLN A 53 -13.89 16.27 -13.34
N LEU A 54 -14.34 15.02 -13.21
CA LEU A 54 -13.65 13.86 -13.73
C LEU A 54 -14.49 13.13 -14.79
N SER A 55 -13.82 12.70 -15.87
CA SER A 55 -14.30 11.68 -16.79
C SER A 55 -13.46 10.43 -16.53
N THR A 56 -14.05 9.42 -15.93
CA THR A 56 -13.31 8.30 -15.35
C THR A 56 -13.48 7.03 -16.19
N ARG A 57 -12.37 6.32 -16.40
CA ARG A 57 -12.34 4.97 -16.94
C ARG A 57 -11.57 4.02 -16.04
N VAL A 58 -11.96 2.75 -16.08
CA VAL A 58 -11.27 1.66 -15.36
C VAL A 58 -10.78 0.61 -16.34
N LEU A 59 -9.62 0.01 -16.09
CA LEU A 59 -9.13 -1.16 -16.83
C LEU A 59 -9.55 -2.43 -16.10
N ILE A 60 -10.23 -3.33 -16.79
CA ILE A 60 -10.77 -4.59 -16.23
C ILE A 60 -10.47 -5.74 -17.19
N GLY A 61 -9.86 -6.81 -16.71
CA GLY A 61 -9.64 -8.02 -17.48
C GLY A 61 -10.96 -8.63 -17.97
N ASP A 62 -10.96 -9.23 -19.15
CA ASP A 62 -12.16 -9.74 -19.82
C ASP A 62 -12.98 -10.71 -18.96
N VAL A 63 -12.30 -11.50 -18.11
CA VAL A 63 -12.93 -12.52 -17.27
C VAL A 63 -13.27 -12.03 -15.86
N VAL A 64 -12.95 -10.77 -15.52
CA VAL A 64 -13.21 -10.22 -14.18
C VAL A 64 -14.59 -9.58 -14.16
N PRO A 65 -15.53 -10.08 -13.32
CA PRO A 65 -16.82 -9.44 -13.15
C PRO A 65 -16.63 -8.08 -12.49
N PHE A 66 -17.22 -7.05 -13.07
CA PHE A 66 -17.20 -5.69 -12.54
C PHE A 66 -18.42 -4.91 -13.04
N GLU A 67 -19.16 -4.36 -12.12
CA GLU A 67 -20.27 -3.45 -12.38
C GLU A 67 -19.80 -2.02 -12.07
N PRO A 68 -19.59 -1.18 -13.09
CA PRO A 68 -19.12 0.18 -12.87
C PRO A 68 -20.22 1.05 -12.25
N PRO A 69 -19.87 2.00 -11.39
CA PRO A 69 -20.78 3.08 -11.01
C PRO A 69 -21.21 3.89 -12.24
N ALA A 70 -22.38 4.51 -12.17
CA ALA A 70 -22.87 5.35 -13.25
C ALA A 70 -21.85 6.45 -13.62
N GLY A 71 -21.57 6.62 -14.90
CA GLY A 71 -20.62 7.62 -15.41
C GLY A 71 -19.15 7.16 -15.41
N VAL A 72 -18.86 5.91 -15.07
CA VAL A 72 -17.52 5.31 -15.18
C VAL A 72 -17.45 4.36 -16.37
N ASP A 73 -16.54 4.63 -17.30
CA ASP A 73 -16.33 3.81 -18.49
C ASP A 73 -15.44 2.59 -18.15
N VAL A 74 -15.76 1.44 -18.72
CA VAL A 74 -14.95 0.20 -18.58
C VAL A 74 -14.21 -0.08 -19.87
N VAL A 75 -12.89 -0.23 -19.76
CA VAL A 75 -12.02 -0.72 -20.84
C VAL A 75 -11.69 -2.19 -20.53
N ARG A 76 -12.23 -3.12 -21.33
CA ARG A 76 -11.94 -4.55 -21.21
C ARG A 76 -10.55 -4.85 -21.76
N VAL A 77 -9.78 -5.61 -20.96
CA VAL A 77 -8.39 -5.95 -21.24
C VAL A 77 -8.30 -7.44 -21.54
N PRO A 78 -7.93 -7.82 -22.79
CA PRO A 78 -7.72 -9.23 -23.13
C PRO A 78 -6.58 -9.86 -22.33
N SER A 79 -6.69 -11.17 -22.07
CA SER A 79 -5.66 -11.91 -21.33
C SER A 79 -4.28 -11.69 -21.94
N GLY A 80 -3.27 -11.46 -21.09
CA GLY A 80 -1.88 -11.18 -21.49
C GLY A 80 -1.64 -9.79 -22.10
N LYS A 81 -2.65 -8.93 -22.25
CA LYS A 81 -2.51 -7.59 -22.85
C LYS A 81 -2.45 -6.45 -21.82
N GLU A 82 -2.47 -6.78 -20.53
CA GLU A 82 -2.49 -5.80 -19.44
C GLU A 82 -1.40 -4.71 -19.58
N PRO A 83 -0.11 -5.00 -19.82
CA PRO A 83 0.91 -3.96 -19.87
C PRO A 83 0.73 -2.99 -21.04
N ALA A 84 0.26 -3.47 -22.18
CA ALA A 84 -0.01 -2.63 -23.34
C ALA A 84 -1.27 -1.78 -23.15
N ALA A 85 -2.31 -2.36 -22.54
CA ALA A 85 -3.55 -1.64 -22.20
C ALA A 85 -3.30 -0.51 -21.21
N LEU A 86 -2.44 -0.71 -20.20
CA LEU A 86 -2.04 0.33 -19.25
C LEU A 86 -1.38 1.52 -19.98
N VAL A 87 -0.42 1.27 -20.88
CA VAL A 87 0.27 2.33 -21.63
C VAL A 87 -0.71 3.09 -22.52
N ALA A 88 -1.57 2.39 -23.26
CA ALA A 88 -2.58 3.01 -24.12
C ALA A 88 -3.59 3.85 -23.31
N ALA A 89 -4.01 3.36 -22.15
CA ALA A 89 -4.91 4.10 -21.26
C ALA A 89 -4.23 5.34 -20.66
N ALA A 90 -2.95 5.26 -20.29
CA ALA A 90 -2.18 6.39 -19.83
C ALA A 90 -2.08 7.48 -20.91
N GLN A 91 -1.73 7.11 -22.15
CA GLN A 91 -1.67 8.06 -23.28
C GLN A 91 -3.01 8.75 -23.57
N ALA A 92 -4.13 8.11 -23.25
CA ALA A 92 -5.47 8.64 -23.44
C ALA A 92 -6.03 9.42 -22.23
N SER A 93 -5.24 9.60 -21.16
CA SER A 93 -5.69 10.18 -19.89
C SER A 93 -4.80 11.35 -19.46
N ASP A 94 -5.38 12.27 -18.68
CA ASP A 94 -4.65 13.38 -18.07
C ASP A 94 -4.04 12.94 -16.73
N TRP A 95 -4.72 12.01 -16.06
CA TRP A 95 -4.32 11.44 -14.77
C TRP A 95 -4.46 9.93 -14.73
N LEU A 96 -3.58 9.30 -13.98
CA LEU A 96 -3.58 7.87 -13.71
C LEU A 96 -3.38 7.61 -12.23
N ILE A 97 -4.20 6.74 -11.65
CA ILE A 97 -3.98 6.13 -10.34
C ILE A 97 -3.63 4.66 -10.57
N ILE A 98 -2.46 4.25 -10.08
CA ILE A 98 -1.96 2.86 -10.17
C ILE A 98 -2.07 2.20 -8.81
N VAL A 99 -2.80 1.10 -8.74
CA VAL A 99 -2.81 0.16 -7.62
C VAL A 99 -2.18 -1.15 -8.09
N ALA A 100 -1.03 -1.48 -7.56
CA ALA A 100 -0.31 -2.71 -7.90
C ALA A 100 0.57 -3.13 -6.72
N PRO A 101 0.81 -4.43 -6.51
CA PRO A 101 1.68 -4.89 -5.44
C PRO A 101 3.14 -4.51 -5.69
N GLU A 102 3.89 -4.34 -4.62
CA GLU A 102 5.33 -4.07 -4.65
C GLU A 102 6.14 -5.34 -4.99
N THR A 103 5.56 -6.50 -4.75
CA THR A 103 6.16 -7.83 -4.97
C THR A 103 6.73 -7.94 -6.39
N ALA A 104 7.90 -8.52 -6.51
CA ALA A 104 8.60 -8.75 -7.76
C ALA A 104 8.78 -7.49 -8.65
N GLY A 105 8.75 -6.29 -8.05
CA GLY A 105 8.90 -5.02 -8.78
C GLY A 105 7.72 -4.68 -9.70
N ILE A 106 6.54 -5.26 -9.46
CA ILE A 106 5.35 -5.06 -10.32
C ILE A 106 4.98 -3.58 -10.39
N LEU A 107 4.80 -2.92 -9.24
CA LEU A 107 4.45 -1.50 -9.19
C LEU A 107 5.52 -0.63 -9.86
N GLU A 108 6.80 -0.85 -9.52
CA GLU A 108 7.93 -0.13 -10.13
C GLU A 108 7.90 -0.26 -11.66
N ASN A 109 7.72 -1.47 -12.18
CA ASN A 109 7.66 -1.72 -13.61
C ASN A 109 6.49 -0.97 -14.27
N ARG A 110 5.30 -0.94 -13.64
CA ARG A 110 4.13 -0.20 -14.17
C ARG A 110 4.37 1.30 -14.18
N LEU A 111 4.96 1.86 -13.13
CA LEU A 111 5.36 3.27 -13.07
C LEU A 111 6.37 3.64 -14.17
N ARG A 112 7.40 2.81 -14.39
CA ARG A 112 8.38 3.02 -15.46
C ARG A 112 7.76 2.97 -16.87
N ARG A 113 6.81 2.05 -17.10
CA ARG A 113 6.15 1.91 -18.42
C ARG A 113 5.33 3.13 -18.82
N VAL A 114 4.77 3.86 -17.86
CA VAL A 114 3.93 5.03 -18.12
C VAL A 114 4.69 6.34 -18.03
N ALA A 115 5.97 6.35 -17.66
CA ALA A 115 6.75 7.56 -17.42
C ALA A 115 6.77 8.53 -18.60
N ASP A 116 6.89 8.00 -19.83
CA ASP A 116 7.02 8.80 -21.06
C ASP A 116 5.70 8.99 -21.81
N THR A 117 4.55 8.67 -21.19
CA THR A 117 3.24 8.77 -21.86
C THR A 117 2.66 10.19 -21.85
N GLY A 118 3.25 11.11 -21.08
CA GLY A 118 2.70 12.44 -20.83
C GLY A 118 1.57 12.47 -19.79
N CYS A 119 1.07 11.33 -19.33
CA CYS A 119 0.07 11.21 -18.29
C CYS A 119 0.66 11.53 -16.92
N ARG A 120 -0.07 12.25 -16.09
CA ARG A 120 0.33 12.51 -14.69
C ARG A 120 -0.10 11.33 -13.82
N VAL A 121 0.84 10.74 -13.10
CA VAL A 121 0.54 9.67 -12.15
C VAL A 121 0.31 10.28 -10.76
N ALA A 122 -0.88 10.05 -10.18
CA ALA A 122 -1.15 10.39 -8.78
C ALA A 122 -0.66 9.24 -7.87
N GLY A 123 0.66 9.06 -7.84
CA GLY A 123 1.36 8.00 -7.16
C GLY A 123 2.84 8.34 -7.01
N PRO A 124 3.62 7.48 -6.32
CA PRO A 124 5.05 7.70 -6.09
C PRO A 124 5.86 7.54 -7.39
N THR A 125 7.12 7.96 -7.34
CA THR A 125 8.09 7.63 -8.40
C THR A 125 8.45 6.15 -8.37
N ALA A 126 8.97 5.63 -9.49
CA ALA A 126 9.46 4.25 -9.57
C ALA A 126 10.57 3.98 -8.55
N ALA A 127 11.44 4.96 -8.29
CA ALA A 127 12.53 4.83 -7.30
C ALA A 127 11.99 4.76 -5.86
N PHE A 128 10.95 5.53 -5.53
CA PHE A 128 10.30 5.41 -4.22
C PHE A 128 9.59 4.06 -4.06
N ALA A 129 8.91 3.59 -5.11
CA ALA A 129 8.30 2.27 -5.12
C ALA A 129 9.33 1.15 -4.96
N ALA A 130 10.49 1.24 -5.63
CA ALA A 130 11.58 0.29 -5.49
C ALA A 130 12.19 0.29 -4.07
N LEU A 131 12.37 1.46 -3.45
CA LEU A 131 12.82 1.55 -2.05
C LEU A 131 11.80 0.88 -1.12
N ALA A 132 10.53 1.20 -1.25
CA ALA A 132 9.46 0.70 -0.38
C ALA A 132 9.24 -0.82 -0.54
N ALA A 133 9.43 -1.37 -1.75
CA ALA A 133 9.35 -2.80 -2.02
C ALA A 133 10.39 -3.63 -1.27
N ASP A 134 11.58 -3.08 -1.04
CA ASP A 134 12.68 -3.74 -0.32
C ASP A 134 12.59 -3.45 1.19
N LYS A 135 12.06 -4.40 1.96
CA LYS A 135 11.88 -4.26 3.41
C LYS A 135 13.19 -3.99 4.15
N GLN A 136 14.32 -4.54 3.68
CA GLN A 136 15.63 -4.29 4.28
C GLN A 136 16.13 -2.88 3.95
N ALA A 137 16.01 -2.44 2.70
CA ALA A 137 16.42 -1.10 2.29
C ALA A 137 15.54 -0.02 2.96
N THR A 138 14.21 -0.25 3.03
CA THR A 138 13.28 0.62 3.74
C THR A 138 13.66 0.76 5.21
N ALA A 139 13.85 -0.34 5.93
CA ALA A 139 14.23 -0.28 7.34
C ALA A 139 15.56 0.44 7.55
N THR A 140 16.54 0.24 6.67
CA THR A 140 17.83 0.94 6.72
C THR A 140 17.67 2.44 6.49
N ALA A 141 16.88 2.84 5.48
CA ALA A 141 16.60 4.24 5.18
C ALA A 141 15.88 4.96 6.33
N LEU A 142 14.87 4.30 6.90
CA LEU A 142 14.10 4.81 8.02
C LEU A 142 14.97 4.98 9.27
N ALA A 143 15.76 3.96 9.63
CA ALA A 143 16.67 4.01 10.77
C ALA A 143 17.72 5.12 10.62
N SER A 144 18.32 5.27 9.43
CA SER A 144 19.25 6.36 9.11
C SER A 144 18.58 7.74 9.20
N GLY A 145 17.29 7.83 8.93
CA GLY A 145 16.48 9.03 9.09
C GLY A 145 15.98 9.28 10.52
N GLY A 146 16.40 8.48 11.51
CA GLY A 146 15.97 8.59 12.90
C GLY A 146 14.54 8.12 13.15
N VAL A 147 13.96 7.32 12.26
CA VAL A 147 12.64 6.70 12.44
C VAL A 147 12.80 5.32 13.07
N PRO A 148 12.08 5.04 14.18
CA PRO A 148 12.21 3.75 14.85
C PRO A 148 11.62 2.62 14.01
N VAL A 149 12.42 1.57 13.80
CA VAL A 149 12.04 0.32 13.13
C VAL A 149 12.36 -0.86 14.04
N PRO A 150 11.76 -2.05 13.83
CA PRO A 150 12.19 -3.24 14.55
C PRO A 150 13.68 -3.53 14.31
N ALA A 151 14.43 -3.87 15.36
CA ALA A 151 15.79 -4.36 15.20
C ALA A 151 15.76 -5.62 14.34
N GLY A 152 16.61 -5.70 13.34
CA GLY A 152 16.59 -6.82 12.40
C GLY A 152 17.72 -6.76 11.39
N ARG A 153 17.81 -7.81 10.58
CA ARG A 153 18.79 -7.94 9.52
C ARG A 153 18.23 -8.72 8.32
N LEU A 154 18.94 -8.65 7.22
CA LEU A 154 18.74 -9.56 6.11
C LEU A 154 19.15 -10.97 6.51
N LEU A 155 18.36 -11.95 6.12
CA LEU A 155 18.66 -13.36 6.13
C LEU A 155 18.70 -13.79 4.66
N ALA A 156 19.88 -14.16 4.19
CA ALA A 156 20.03 -14.55 2.79
C ALA A 156 19.42 -15.95 2.53
N ALA A 157 19.05 -16.21 1.29
CA ALA A 157 18.64 -17.55 0.89
C ALA A 157 19.72 -18.59 1.28
N GLY A 158 19.29 -19.70 1.88
CA GLY A 158 20.19 -20.73 2.41
C GLY A 158 20.74 -20.47 3.82
N GLU A 159 20.52 -19.29 4.42
CA GLU A 159 20.89 -19.02 5.81
C GLU A 159 19.83 -19.55 6.80
N ARG A 160 20.28 -19.82 8.03
CA ARG A 160 19.41 -20.10 9.18
C ARG A 160 19.29 -18.88 10.07
N PRO A 161 18.12 -18.63 10.68
CA PRO A 161 18.01 -17.63 11.73
C PRO A 161 18.99 -17.91 12.87
N PRO A 162 19.82 -16.93 13.29
CA PRO A 162 20.82 -17.15 14.32
C PRO A 162 20.18 -17.35 15.69
N ASP A 163 20.77 -18.25 16.50
CA ASP A 163 20.32 -18.56 17.86
C ASP A 163 20.43 -17.40 18.85
N ALA A 164 21.30 -16.44 18.54
CA ALA A 164 21.61 -15.30 19.41
C ALA A 164 20.49 -14.24 19.47
N PHE A 165 19.50 -14.30 18.58
CA PHE A 165 18.41 -13.34 18.62
C PHE A 165 17.36 -13.70 19.69
N ALA A 166 16.98 -12.69 20.50
CA ALA A 166 15.88 -12.83 21.45
C ALA A 166 14.56 -13.11 20.74
N ARG A 167 13.80 -14.06 21.26
CA ARG A 167 12.48 -14.46 20.73
C ARG A 167 11.35 -13.74 21.46
N PRO A 168 10.18 -13.58 20.82
CA PRO A 168 9.85 -14.02 19.45
C PRO A 168 10.48 -13.14 18.37
N LEU A 169 10.62 -13.71 17.16
CA LEU A 169 11.08 -13.02 15.95
C LEU A 169 9.99 -13.03 14.89
N VAL A 170 10.07 -12.10 13.94
CA VAL A 170 9.28 -12.10 12.73
C VAL A 170 10.20 -12.33 11.53
N ARG A 171 9.85 -13.30 10.73
CA ARG A 171 10.48 -13.65 9.46
C ARG A 171 9.52 -13.25 8.35
N LYS A 172 9.98 -12.51 7.36
CA LYS A 172 9.17 -12.07 6.22
C LYS A 172 9.99 -11.99 4.95
N HIS A 173 9.40 -12.31 3.81
CA HIS A 173 10.06 -12.17 2.52
C HIS A 173 10.51 -10.72 2.30
N ARG A 174 11.73 -10.53 1.76
CA ARG A 174 12.31 -9.22 1.50
C ARG A 174 11.45 -8.36 0.57
N PHE A 175 10.89 -8.99 -0.47
CA PHE A 175 10.09 -8.34 -1.52
C PHE A 175 8.67 -8.93 -1.58
N SER A 176 7.86 -8.77 -0.53
CA SER A 176 6.47 -9.22 -0.51
C SER A 176 5.54 -8.08 -0.14
N ALA A 177 4.27 -8.20 -0.52
CA ALA A 177 3.19 -7.31 -0.13
C ALA A 177 2.22 -8.03 0.82
N GLY A 178 1.56 -7.28 1.71
CA GLY A 178 0.67 -7.84 2.71
C GLY A 178 1.40 -8.76 3.69
N CYS A 179 0.76 -9.83 4.12
CA CYS A 179 1.36 -10.82 5.04
C CYS A 179 1.98 -12.03 4.33
N ASP A 180 2.21 -11.96 3.02
CA ASP A 180 2.80 -13.07 2.26
C ASP A 180 4.21 -13.38 2.76
N GLY A 181 4.43 -14.66 3.12
CA GLY A 181 5.69 -15.14 3.67
C GLY A 181 6.02 -14.63 5.08
N LEU A 182 5.04 -14.05 5.81
CA LEU A 182 5.25 -13.62 7.18
C LEU A 182 5.04 -14.77 8.16
N THR A 183 6.04 -15.01 9.02
CA THR A 183 5.98 -16.03 10.08
C THR A 183 6.54 -15.48 11.40
N ILE A 184 5.84 -15.75 12.51
CA ILE A 184 6.30 -15.41 13.86
C ILE A 184 6.97 -16.65 14.46
N LEU A 185 8.25 -16.52 14.80
CA LEU A 185 9.07 -17.59 15.37
C LEU A 185 9.09 -17.43 16.89
N HIS A 186 8.31 -18.26 17.60
CA HIS A 186 8.17 -18.18 19.06
C HIS A 186 9.31 -18.84 19.83
N ASP A 187 9.84 -19.93 19.31
CA ASP A 187 10.88 -20.73 19.95
C ASP A 187 12.03 -21.11 18.98
N LYS A 188 13.05 -21.78 19.49
CA LYS A 188 14.24 -22.18 18.70
C LYS A 188 13.95 -23.34 17.75
N THR A 189 12.91 -24.12 17.96
CA THR A 189 12.57 -25.25 17.09
C THR A 189 12.05 -24.79 15.75
N CYS A 190 11.39 -23.61 15.71
CA CYS A 190 10.92 -22.97 14.48
C CYS A 190 12.04 -22.43 13.57
N THR A 191 13.32 -22.51 13.98
CA THR A 191 14.47 -21.95 13.22
C THR A 191 15.26 -23.00 12.43
N ALA A 192 14.82 -24.26 12.44
CA ALA A 192 15.54 -25.34 11.75
C ALA A 192 15.51 -25.20 10.23
N GLU A 193 14.55 -24.44 9.69
CA GLU A 193 14.38 -24.27 8.25
C GLU A 193 15.29 -23.18 7.69
N LEU A 194 15.98 -23.50 6.61
CA LEU A 194 16.74 -22.53 5.82
C LEU A 194 15.78 -21.54 5.18
N ALA A 195 16.23 -20.29 5.00
CA ALA A 195 15.53 -19.34 4.19
C ALA A 195 15.49 -19.81 2.72
N GLU A 196 14.30 -19.95 2.15
CA GLU A 196 14.17 -20.32 0.74
C GLU A 196 14.51 -19.14 -0.18
N HIS A 197 14.27 -17.92 0.29
CA HIS A 197 14.50 -16.66 -0.39
C HIS A 197 15.24 -15.68 0.52
N ASP A 198 15.66 -14.55 -0.02
CA ASP A 198 16.08 -13.42 0.81
C ASP A 198 14.92 -12.95 1.69
N GLU A 199 15.16 -12.89 2.98
CA GLU A 199 14.17 -12.55 3.98
C GLU A 199 14.69 -11.47 4.93
N ARG A 200 13.78 -10.74 5.54
CA ARG A 200 14.09 -9.87 6.66
C ARG A 200 13.68 -10.57 7.96
N LEU A 201 14.63 -10.73 8.85
CA LEU A 201 14.42 -11.22 10.21
C LEU A 201 14.37 -10.01 11.16
N GLU A 202 13.31 -9.89 11.95
CA GLU A 202 13.06 -8.76 12.85
C GLU A 202 12.71 -9.22 14.26
N ALA A 203 13.05 -8.41 15.26
CA ALA A 203 12.49 -8.56 16.59
C ALA A 203 10.97 -8.34 16.56
N TYR A 204 10.23 -9.24 17.21
CA TYR A 204 8.78 -9.07 17.38
C TYR A 204 8.49 -7.85 18.26
N VAL A 205 7.58 -6.99 17.80
CA VAL A 205 7.18 -5.79 18.53
C VAL A 205 5.79 -5.98 19.12
N LYS A 206 5.67 -5.85 20.45
CA LYS A 206 4.37 -5.86 21.13
C LYS A 206 3.73 -4.50 21.06
N GLY A 207 2.45 -4.45 20.73
CA GLY A 207 1.69 -3.20 20.68
C GLY A 207 0.44 -3.32 19.83
N THR A 208 -0.12 -2.19 19.49
CA THR A 208 -1.32 -2.06 18.67
C THR A 208 -0.92 -1.90 17.20
N PRO A 209 -1.35 -2.81 16.30
CA PRO A 209 -1.12 -2.67 14.87
C PRO A 209 -1.97 -1.51 14.32
N VAL A 210 -1.32 -0.57 13.67
CA VAL A 210 -1.97 0.63 13.11
C VAL A 210 -1.43 0.88 11.70
N SER A 211 -2.32 1.24 10.79
CA SER A 211 -1.98 1.78 9.48
C SER A 211 -2.37 3.25 9.41
N VAL A 212 -1.51 4.07 8.83
CA VAL A 212 -1.81 5.47 8.52
C VAL A 212 -1.51 5.71 7.07
N SER A 213 -2.52 6.10 6.32
CA SER A 213 -2.36 6.57 4.96
C SER A 213 -2.07 8.07 4.96
N VAL A 214 -1.22 8.51 4.05
CA VAL A 214 -0.83 9.90 3.90
C VAL A 214 -1.00 10.32 2.46
N LEU A 215 -1.71 11.42 2.21
CA LEU A 215 -1.66 12.07 0.92
C LEU A 215 -0.36 12.86 0.81
N CYS A 216 0.35 12.63 -0.29
CA CYS A 216 1.67 13.18 -0.53
C CYS A 216 1.67 14.06 -1.78
N GLY A 217 2.43 15.13 -1.74
CA GLY A 217 2.61 15.97 -2.90
C GLY A 217 3.73 17.00 -2.70
N PRO A 218 4.04 17.80 -3.73
CA PRO A 218 5.11 18.80 -3.67
C PRO A 218 4.93 19.82 -2.55
N SER A 219 3.68 20.12 -2.18
CA SER A 219 3.35 21.14 -1.18
C SER A 219 3.27 20.61 0.26
N GLY A 220 3.29 19.29 0.47
CA GLY A 220 3.22 18.74 1.82
C GLY A 220 2.81 17.28 1.93
N LEU A 221 2.61 16.88 3.16
CA LEU A 221 2.15 15.56 3.57
C LEU A 221 0.91 15.73 4.46
N TRP A 222 -0.18 15.07 4.12
CA TRP A 222 -1.46 15.15 4.83
C TRP A 222 -1.86 13.77 5.35
N PRO A 223 -1.54 13.45 6.62
CA PRO A 223 -1.92 12.18 7.22
C PRO A 223 -3.43 12.09 7.39
N LEU A 224 -4.00 10.96 6.95
CA LEU A 224 -5.39 10.61 7.10
C LEU A 224 -5.66 10.01 8.48
N PRO A 225 -6.92 9.78 8.88
CA PRO A 225 -7.22 9.08 10.12
C PRO A 225 -6.53 7.72 10.18
N ALA A 226 -5.98 7.39 11.34
CA ALA A 226 -5.37 6.11 11.60
C ALA A 226 -6.41 4.98 11.60
N VAL A 227 -5.99 3.79 11.21
CA VAL A 227 -6.81 2.58 11.15
C VAL A 227 -6.16 1.51 12.02
N LEU A 228 -6.93 0.87 12.91
CA LEU A 228 -6.51 -0.37 13.57
C LEU A 228 -6.50 -1.48 12.55
N GLN A 229 -5.40 -2.24 12.49
CA GLN A 229 -5.30 -3.41 11.61
C GLN A 229 -5.69 -4.68 12.40
N GLU A 230 -6.47 -5.54 11.77
CA GLU A 230 -6.89 -6.81 12.34
C GLU A 230 -6.22 -7.97 11.61
N PHE A 231 -5.70 -8.94 12.39
CA PHE A 231 -4.99 -10.10 11.86
C PHE A 231 -5.57 -11.40 12.42
N SER A 232 -5.47 -12.47 11.63
CA SER A 232 -5.79 -13.80 12.14
C SER A 232 -4.79 -14.23 13.22
N PRO A 233 -5.22 -15.01 14.23
CA PRO A 233 -4.32 -15.55 15.23
C PRO A 233 -3.36 -16.60 14.62
N GLY A 234 -2.21 -16.82 15.28
CA GLY A 234 -1.27 -17.87 14.92
C GLY A 234 0.10 -17.37 14.49
N ALA A 235 0.97 -18.30 14.11
CA ALA A 235 2.35 -18.03 13.73
C ALA A 235 2.45 -17.39 12.31
N SER A 236 1.47 -17.62 11.45
CA SER A 236 1.39 -17.04 10.10
C SER A 236 0.12 -16.20 9.98
N PRO A 237 0.11 -14.97 10.53
CA PRO A 237 -1.06 -14.11 10.56
C PRO A 237 -1.42 -13.66 9.14
N ARG A 238 -2.73 -13.54 8.89
CA ARG A 238 -3.29 -12.95 7.66
C ARG A 238 -4.03 -11.67 8.01
N TYR A 239 -3.91 -10.67 7.18
CA TYR A 239 -4.67 -9.44 7.31
C TYR A 239 -6.16 -9.71 7.07
N LEU A 240 -7.01 -9.27 7.98
CA LEU A 240 -8.46 -9.47 7.94
C LEU A 240 -9.22 -8.19 7.57
N GLY A 241 -8.58 -7.04 7.73
CA GLY A 241 -9.20 -5.75 7.51
C GLY A 241 -8.79 -4.72 8.56
N GLY A 242 -9.58 -3.68 8.68
CA GLY A 242 -9.30 -2.61 9.62
C GLY A 242 -10.53 -2.08 10.32
N ARG A 243 -10.29 -1.30 11.37
CA ARG A 243 -11.34 -0.69 12.18
C ARG A 243 -11.04 0.78 12.50
N LEU A 244 -12.10 1.57 12.48
CA LEU A 244 -12.16 2.97 12.86
C LEU A 244 -13.29 3.18 13.91
N PRO A 245 -13.20 4.19 14.77
CA PRO A 245 -12.08 5.10 15.00
C PRO A 245 -10.96 4.46 15.82
N VAL A 246 -9.79 5.12 15.78
CA VAL A 246 -8.66 4.81 16.65
C VAL A 246 -8.63 5.82 17.79
N PRO A 247 -8.31 5.44 19.05
CA PRO A 247 -8.14 6.39 20.15
C PRO A 247 -7.22 7.57 19.78
N ARG A 248 -7.59 8.80 20.17
CA ARG A 248 -6.95 10.04 19.68
C ARG A 248 -5.44 10.10 19.93
N ASP A 249 -4.98 9.62 21.08
CA ASP A 249 -3.57 9.55 21.45
C ASP A 249 -2.77 8.62 20.51
N ILE A 250 -3.30 7.42 20.26
CA ILE A 250 -2.76 6.42 19.33
C ILE A 250 -2.77 6.99 17.91
N ALA A 251 -3.90 7.55 17.46
CA ALA A 251 -4.04 8.13 16.13
C ALA A 251 -3.00 9.24 15.87
N SER A 252 -2.86 10.18 16.82
CA SER A 252 -1.93 11.30 16.72
C SER A 252 -0.47 10.84 16.70
N ARG A 253 -0.11 9.81 17.48
CA ARG A 253 1.23 9.21 17.46
C ARG A 253 1.51 8.54 16.12
N GLY A 254 0.55 7.75 15.63
CA GLY A 254 0.64 7.08 14.33
C GLY A 254 0.83 8.07 13.19
N GLN A 255 0.02 9.12 13.13
CA GLN A 255 0.10 10.16 12.09
C GLN A 255 1.46 10.87 12.07
N ARG A 256 2.00 11.25 13.25
CA ARG A 256 3.34 11.85 13.35
C ARG A 256 4.43 10.88 12.89
N LEU A 257 4.33 9.61 13.28
CA LEU A 257 5.32 8.59 12.91
C LEU A 257 5.28 8.29 11.41
N ALA A 258 4.09 8.18 10.80
CA ALA A 258 3.91 7.99 9.37
C ALA A 258 4.52 9.15 8.56
N THR A 259 4.24 10.39 8.97
CA THR A 259 4.81 11.59 8.32
C THR A 259 6.34 11.56 8.35
N ARG A 260 6.94 11.24 9.49
CA ARG A 260 8.41 11.12 9.63
C ARG A 260 8.96 9.99 8.76
N ALA A 261 8.26 8.86 8.67
CA ALA A 261 8.68 7.71 7.86
C ALA A 261 8.74 8.09 6.36
N ILE A 262 7.69 8.72 5.84
CA ILE A 262 7.66 9.17 4.45
C ILE A 262 8.76 10.21 4.19
N GLN A 263 8.95 11.18 5.07
CA GLN A 263 10.03 12.17 4.93
C GLN A 263 11.41 11.51 4.90
N ALA A 264 11.67 10.51 5.73
CA ALA A 264 12.94 9.77 5.73
C ALA A 264 13.14 9.00 4.43
N ALA A 265 12.10 8.31 3.93
CA ALA A 265 12.15 7.58 2.67
C ALA A 265 12.35 8.51 1.47
N VAL A 266 11.64 9.66 1.42
CA VAL A 266 11.83 10.69 0.37
C VAL A 266 13.27 11.20 0.34
N ARG A 267 13.85 11.53 1.50
CA ARG A 267 15.28 11.94 1.58
C ARG A 267 16.22 10.84 1.10
N ALA A 268 15.94 9.58 1.43
CA ALA A 268 16.79 8.46 1.00
C ALA A 268 16.77 8.26 -0.53
N VAL A 269 15.63 8.50 -1.19
CA VAL A 269 15.50 8.48 -2.65
C VAL A 269 16.19 9.70 -3.27
N ALA A 270 15.95 10.92 -2.76
CA ALA A 270 16.53 12.14 -3.29
C ALA A 270 18.07 12.15 -3.25
N ASN A 271 18.67 11.49 -2.27
CA ASN A 271 20.14 11.34 -2.20
C ASN A 271 20.70 10.41 -3.30
N ARG A 272 19.86 9.69 -4.03
CA ARG A 272 20.25 8.74 -5.09
C ARG A 272 19.88 9.23 -6.49
N GLU A 273 18.95 10.15 -6.60
CA GLU A 273 18.45 10.69 -7.87
C GLU A 273 18.62 12.22 -7.93
N THR A 274 19.16 12.72 -9.05
CA THR A 274 19.32 14.15 -9.33
C THR A 274 18.10 14.74 -10.03
N GLY A 275 16.89 14.59 -9.47
CA GLY A 275 15.65 15.06 -10.10
C GLY A 275 14.69 15.69 -9.11
N GLY A 276 14.24 16.91 -9.38
CA GLY A 276 13.44 17.75 -8.47
C GLY A 276 11.95 17.42 -8.29
N ALA A 277 11.49 16.23 -8.69
CA ALA A 277 10.10 15.81 -8.44
C ALA A 277 9.96 15.20 -7.03
N SER A 278 8.82 15.44 -6.35
CA SER A 278 8.53 14.77 -5.08
C SER A 278 8.51 13.26 -5.29
N ALA A 279 9.41 12.52 -4.63
CA ALA A 279 9.51 11.08 -4.76
C ALA A 279 8.23 10.36 -4.31
N ALA A 280 7.49 10.93 -3.35
CA ALA A 280 6.20 10.46 -2.90
C ALA A 280 5.12 11.45 -3.38
N ALA A 281 4.13 10.95 -4.12
CA ALA A 281 2.94 11.68 -4.54
C ALA A 281 1.71 10.79 -4.45
N GLY A 282 0.52 11.39 -4.36
CA GLY A 282 -0.73 10.66 -4.20
C GLY A 282 -0.82 9.98 -2.83
N TRP A 283 -1.28 8.74 -2.80
CA TRP A 283 -1.53 7.99 -1.56
C TRP A 283 -0.35 7.06 -1.21
N VAL A 284 0.12 7.13 0.04
CA VAL A 284 1.15 6.23 0.59
C VAL A 284 0.67 5.72 1.96
N GLY A 285 0.65 4.41 2.13
CA GLY A 285 0.34 3.76 3.41
C GLY A 285 1.60 3.52 4.24
N VAL A 286 1.49 3.61 5.58
CA VAL A 286 2.57 3.29 6.52
C VAL A 286 2.00 2.38 7.60
N ASP A 287 2.53 1.18 7.71
CA ASP A 287 2.15 0.20 8.71
C ASP A 287 3.12 0.20 9.88
N MET A 288 2.59 0.14 11.10
CA MET A 288 3.36 0.30 12.31
C MET A 288 2.75 -0.47 13.48
N ILE A 289 3.57 -0.75 14.48
CA ILE A 289 3.12 -1.16 15.80
C ILE A 289 3.33 0.01 16.76
N LEU A 290 2.26 0.44 17.41
CA LEU A 290 2.32 1.45 18.47
C LEU A 290 2.38 0.75 19.82
N GLY A 291 3.48 0.97 20.56
CA GLY A 291 3.72 0.41 21.86
C GLY A 291 2.77 0.99 22.94
N ALA A 292 2.72 0.32 24.09
CA ALA A 292 1.86 0.72 25.20
C ALA A 292 2.27 2.05 25.88
N ARG A 293 3.49 2.54 25.63
CA ARG A 293 3.99 3.78 26.25
C ARG A 293 3.51 5.01 25.48
N GLU A 294 2.93 5.96 26.18
CA GLU A 294 2.46 7.22 25.58
C GLU A 294 3.59 8.08 25.00
N ASP A 295 4.83 7.94 25.52
CA ASP A 295 6.01 8.64 25.02
C ASP A 295 6.51 8.13 23.65
N GLY A 296 5.89 7.08 23.08
CA GLY A 296 6.19 6.50 21.78
C GLY A 296 7.50 5.69 21.71
N ARG A 297 8.20 5.47 22.83
CA ARG A 297 9.48 4.70 22.81
C ARG A 297 9.34 3.26 22.33
N GLY A 298 8.13 2.69 22.39
CA GLY A 298 7.79 1.36 21.89
C GLY A 298 7.33 1.34 20.43
N ASP A 299 7.12 2.49 19.79
CA ASP A 299 6.56 2.57 18.45
C ASP A 299 7.58 2.14 17.39
N ARG A 300 7.15 1.39 16.40
CA ARG A 300 8.01 0.91 15.28
C ARG A 300 7.24 0.94 13.97
N VAL A 301 7.86 1.56 12.95
CA VAL A 301 7.38 1.43 11.56
C VAL A 301 7.79 0.06 11.03
N LEU A 302 6.86 -0.65 10.42
CA LEU A 302 7.08 -1.99 9.87
C LEU A 302 7.38 -1.95 8.37
N GLU A 303 6.60 -1.14 7.61
CA GLU A 303 6.72 -1.02 6.16
C GLU A 303 6.05 0.25 5.64
N ILE A 304 6.39 0.60 4.40
CA ILE A 304 5.74 1.64 3.61
C ILE A 304 5.10 0.97 2.40
N ASN A 305 3.82 1.25 2.18
CA ASN A 305 3.04 0.81 1.03
C ASN A 305 2.92 1.98 0.04
N PRO A 306 3.68 2.02 -1.06
CA PRO A 306 3.73 3.17 -1.98
C PRO A 306 2.53 3.17 -2.95
N ARG A 307 1.32 2.94 -2.46
CA ARG A 307 0.08 2.79 -3.23
C ARG A 307 -1.15 2.99 -2.37
N ILE A 308 -2.30 3.02 -3.01
CA ILE A 308 -3.60 2.87 -2.34
C ILE A 308 -3.60 1.57 -1.52
N THR A 309 -4.09 1.65 -0.30
CA THR A 309 -4.25 0.53 0.63
C THR A 309 -5.74 0.27 0.90
N THR A 310 -6.06 -0.90 1.42
CA THR A 310 -7.44 -1.28 1.79
C THR A 310 -8.09 -0.32 2.78
N SER A 311 -7.31 0.47 3.51
CA SER A 311 -7.83 1.55 4.37
C SER A 311 -8.68 2.59 3.63
N LEU A 312 -8.50 2.77 2.30
CA LEU A 312 -9.35 3.61 1.47
C LEU A 312 -10.83 3.19 1.60
N VAL A 313 -11.11 1.88 1.65
CA VAL A 313 -12.46 1.32 1.74
C VAL A 313 -13.19 1.80 3.00
N GLY A 314 -12.48 1.84 4.13
CA GLY A 314 -13.03 2.38 5.38
C GLY A 314 -13.05 3.91 5.42
N LEU A 315 -11.95 4.54 5.03
CA LEU A 315 -11.78 6.00 5.11
C LEU A 315 -12.78 6.77 4.23
N ARG A 316 -13.15 6.23 3.06
CA ARG A 316 -14.17 6.86 2.22
C ARG A 316 -15.55 6.98 2.87
N GLN A 317 -15.87 6.08 3.80
CA GLN A 317 -17.16 6.08 4.49
C GLN A 317 -17.26 7.16 5.57
N CYS A 318 -16.13 7.72 6.01
CA CYS A 318 -16.06 8.79 6.99
C CYS A 318 -15.50 10.11 6.42
N SER A 319 -15.09 10.12 5.16
CA SER A 319 -14.64 11.34 4.50
C SER A 319 -15.82 12.19 4.05
N ARG A 320 -15.76 13.49 4.35
CA ARG A 320 -16.74 14.48 3.85
C ARG A 320 -16.37 15.03 2.48
N GLN A 321 -15.16 14.74 2.01
CA GLN A 321 -14.66 15.13 0.69
C GLN A 321 -14.45 13.90 -0.18
N ASN A 322 -14.50 14.12 -1.48
CA ASN A 322 -14.12 13.13 -2.46
C ASN A 322 -12.61 12.82 -2.34
N LEU A 323 -12.29 11.58 -1.93
CA LEU A 323 -10.89 11.19 -1.69
C LEU A 323 -10.09 11.12 -2.99
N VAL A 324 -10.70 10.81 -4.14
CA VAL A 324 -10.00 10.82 -5.43
C VAL A 324 -9.60 12.24 -5.81
N GLU A 325 -10.50 13.21 -5.65
CA GLU A 325 -10.15 14.64 -5.88
C GLU A 325 -9.05 15.10 -4.93
N ALA A 326 -9.08 14.67 -3.66
CA ALA A 326 -8.05 14.99 -2.67
C ALA A 326 -6.68 14.40 -3.06
N ILE A 327 -6.64 13.13 -3.53
CA ILE A 327 -5.43 12.48 -4.04
C ILE A 327 -4.85 13.25 -5.23
N LEU A 328 -5.68 13.58 -6.22
CA LEU A 328 -5.26 14.32 -7.40
C LEU A 328 -4.79 15.74 -7.05
N THR A 329 -5.47 16.40 -6.10
CA THR A 329 -5.11 17.75 -5.63
C THR A 329 -3.73 17.72 -4.94
N ALA A 330 -3.50 16.79 -4.03
CA ALA A 330 -2.20 16.63 -3.38
C ALA A 330 -1.08 16.34 -4.38
N ALA A 331 -1.30 15.39 -5.29
CA ALA A 331 -0.34 15.05 -6.33
C ALA A 331 -0.05 16.20 -7.29
N ALA A 332 -1.02 17.11 -7.50
CA ALA A 332 -0.88 18.32 -8.31
C ALA A 332 -0.11 19.43 -7.59
N GLY A 333 0.18 19.30 -6.30
CA GLY A 333 0.79 20.35 -5.48
C GLY A 333 -0.22 21.31 -4.84
N GLY A 334 -1.51 20.99 -4.88
CA GLY A 334 -2.54 21.70 -4.11
C GLY A 334 -2.64 21.20 -2.68
N VAL A 335 -3.42 21.89 -1.85
CA VAL A 335 -3.74 21.49 -0.49
C VAL A 335 -5.09 20.76 -0.51
N PRO A 336 -5.14 19.46 -0.19
CA PRO A 336 -6.42 18.75 -0.11
C PRO A 336 -7.18 19.22 1.12
N GLY A 337 -8.42 19.67 0.93
CA GLY A 337 -9.31 20.10 2.03
C GLY A 337 -9.94 18.90 2.71
N LEU A 338 -9.18 18.20 3.55
CA LEU A 338 -9.61 16.95 4.17
C LEU A 338 -10.42 17.20 5.45
N LEU A 339 -11.64 16.71 5.50
CA LEU A 339 -12.49 16.66 6.68
C LEU A 339 -13.06 15.25 6.83
N PHE A 340 -13.02 14.73 8.04
CA PHE A 340 -13.57 13.42 8.36
C PHE A 340 -14.62 13.55 9.45
N ASP A 341 -15.62 12.66 9.43
CA ASP A 341 -16.61 12.60 10.49
C ASP A 341 -15.96 12.13 11.79
N GLU A 342 -16.36 12.77 12.89
CA GLU A 342 -16.04 12.28 14.21
C GLU A 342 -17.00 11.14 14.55
N TYR A 343 -16.45 9.95 14.79
CA TYR A 343 -17.25 8.83 15.28
C TYR A 343 -17.46 8.96 16.78
N PRO A 344 -18.68 8.68 17.29
CA PRO A 344 -18.87 8.45 18.71
C PRO A 344 -17.91 7.36 19.21
N PRO A 345 -17.45 7.42 20.48
CA PRO A 345 -16.54 6.42 21.05
C PRO A 345 -17.04 4.98 20.92
N ASP A 346 -18.36 4.79 20.89
CA ASP A 346 -19.03 3.48 20.84
C ASP A 346 -19.29 2.99 19.40
N ALA A 347 -19.12 3.84 18.40
CA ALA A 347 -19.26 3.45 17.00
C ALA A 347 -17.97 2.83 16.49
N SER A 348 -18.08 1.72 15.79
CA SER A 348 -16.95 1.12 15.07
C SER A 348 -17.33 0.86 13.63
N LEU A 349 -16.55 1.38 12.71
CA LEU A 349 -16.59 1.02 11.30
C LEU A 349 -15.55 -0.08 11.08
N VAL A 350 -15.99 -1.27 10.76
CA VAL A 350 -15.14 -2.40 10.38
C VAL A 350 -15.20 -2.56 8.87
N PHE A 351 -14.07 -2.70 8.22
CA PHE A 351 -13.99 -2.98 6.80
C PHE A 351 -13.00 -4.13 6.53
N SER A 352 -13.31 -4.90 5.52
CA SER A 352 -12.49 -6.02 5.05
C SER A 352 -12.39 -5.98 3.54
N ALA A 353 -11.31 -6.49 3.00
CA ALA A 353 -11.17 -6.69 1.56
C ALA A 353 -12.17 -7.71 0.99
N ALA A 354 -12.74 -8.58 1.86
CA ALA A 354 -13.68 -9.64 1.47
C ALA A 354 -15.16 -9.22 1.57
N LEU A 355 -15.50 -8.04 2.07
CA LEU A 355 -16.88 -7.64 2.43
C LEU A 355 -17.50 -6.59 1.49
N LEU A 356 -17.09 -6.53 0.23
CA LEU A 356 -17.68 -5.63 -0.76
C LEU A 356 -18.40 -6.41 -1.87
N CYS A 357 -19.18 -7.41 -1.50
CA CYS A 357 -20.21 -7.99 -2.37
C CYS A 357 -21.56 -7.78 -1.76
#